data_a923b1d55f377dd3518444d6ed15c112
#
_entry.id   a923b1d55f377dd3518444d6ed15c112
#
_cell.length_a   1.000
_cell.length_b   1.000
_cell.length_c   1.000
_cell.angle_alpha   90.00
_cell.angle_beta   90.00
_cell.angle_gamma   90.00
#
_symmetry.space_group_name_H-M   'P 1'
#
loop_
_entity.id
_entity.type
_entity.pdbx_description
1 polymer ?
#
loop_
_entity_poly.entity_id
_entity_poly.type
_entity_poly.pdbx_seq_one_letter_code
_entity_poly.pdbx_strand_id
1 'polypeptide(L)'
;LILGHADSVTNETLDYLKNNYKNLKIAQWFLDPLGKSGPDFKKNTSRITDKHKFLDTTFLTSDPTVLSKKINNSYYIPNPCDESFETLKNYNKDCEKDVFFAMSHGVHRGELKTGKSDDRELFINNLVSKNKNIIFDIYGMNNVQPVWGSEFLDKISNSSMGLNLS
;
A
#
# COMPACT_ATOMS: atom_id res chain seq x y z
N LEU A 1 7.45 -21.15 1.80
CA LEU A 1 6.75 -20.31 0.82
C LEU A 1 6.13 -19.11 1.53
N ILE A 2 6.46 -17.92 1.11
CA ILE A 2 5.83 -16.69 1.58
C ILE A 2 5.03 -16.10 0.43
N LEU A 3 3.74 -15.86 0.68
CA LEU A 3 2.82 -15.23 -0.27
C LEU A 3 2.60 -13.78 0.16
N GLY A 4 2.50 -12.86 -0.76
CA GLY A 4 2.06 -11.50 -0.48
C GLY A 4 0.61 -11.53 0.00
N HIS A 5 -0.32 -11.71 -0.92
CA HIS A 5 -1.72 -11.99 -0.59
C HIS A 5 -2.06 -13.42 -1.01
N ALA A 6 -2.41 -14.29 -0.06
CA ALA A 6 -2.68 -15.70 -0.34
C ALA A 6 -3.91 -15.93 -1.24
N ASP A 7 -4.79 -14.95 -1.36
CA ASP A 7 -5.95 -14.99 -2.25
C ASP A 7 -5.59 -14.94 -3.75
N SER A 8 -4.35 -14.62 -4.08
CA SER A 8 -3.83 -14.76 -5.44
C SER A 8 -3.62 -16.23 -5.88
N VAL A 9 -3.65 -17.16 -4.93
CA VAL A 9 -3.48 -18.60 -5.16
C VAL A 9 -4.77 -19.34 -4.82
N THR A 10 -5.17 -20.31 -5.64
CA THR A 10 -6.42 -21.05 -5.40
C THR A 10 -6.30 -21.97 -4.18
N ASN A 11 -7.44 -22.34 -3.57
CA ASN A 11 -7.47 -23.26 -2.44
C ASN A 11 -6.95 -24.65 -2.83
N GLU A 12 -7.26 -25.11 -4.04
CA GLU A 12 -6.81 -26.38 -4.58
C GLU A 12 -5.28 -26.41 -4.72
N THR A 13 -4.67 -25.33 -5.15
CA THR A 13 -3.22 -25.22 -5.25
C THR A 13 -2.57 -25.26 -3.86
N LEU A 14 -3.12 -24.55 -2.88
CA LEU A 14 -2.60 -24.55 -1.51
C LEU A 14 -2.74 -25.94 -0.86
N ASP A 15 -3.88 -26.60 -1.08
CA ASP A 15 -4.13 -27.97 -0.60
C ASP A 15 -3.16 -28.97 -1.24
N TYR A 16 -2.99 -28.88 -2.55
CA TYR A 16 -2.01 -29.72 -3.26
C TYR A 16 -0.60 -29.56 -2.69
N LEU A 17 -0.16 -28.30 -2.47
CA LEU A 17 1.16 -28.04 -1.89
C LEU A 17 1.31 -28.64 -0.49
N LYS A 18 0.32 -28.49 0.38
CA LYS A 18 0.34 -29.07 1.73
C LYS A 18 0.38 -30.60 1.74
N ASN A 19 -0.38 -31.23 0.85
CA ASN A 19 -0.48 -32.68 0.80
C ASN A 19 0.77 -33.34 0.18
N ASN A 20 1.40 -32.71 -0.79
CA ASN A 20 2.54 -33.28 -1.51
C ASN A 20 3.90 -32.91 -0.92
N TYR A 21 3.99 -31.82 -0.14
CA TYR A 21 5.24 -31.35 0.44
C TYR A 21 5.12 -31.21 1.96
N LYS A 22 5.23 -32.33 2.67
CA LYS A 22 4.99 -32.43 4.12
C LYS A 22 5.80 -31.46 4.99
N ASN A 23 6.99 -31.09 4.54
CA ASN A 23 7.87 -30.15 5.27
C ASN A 23 7.68 -28.69 4.84
N LEU A 24 6.79 -28.43 3.87
CA LEU A 24 6.53 -27.07 3.39
C LEU A 24 5.77 -26.27 4.44
N LYS A 25 6.33 -25.14 4.81
CA LYS A 25 5.63 -24.11 5.59
C LYS A 25 5.15 -23.01 4.64
N ILE A 26 3.90 -22.60 4.81
CA ILE A 26 3.28 -21.55 4.00
C ILE A 26 2.85 -20.41 4.91
N ALA A 27 3.33 -19.22 4.60
CA ALA A 27 2.95 -17.98 5.27
C ALA A 27 2.35 -16.98 4.27
N GLN A 28 1.50 -16.10 4.72
CA GLN A 28 1.14 -14.90 3.98
C GLN A 28 1.61 -13.63 4.71
N TRP A 29 1.87 -12.61 3.94
CA TRP A 29 2.10 -11.26 4.44
C TRP A 29 1.03 -10.34 3.85
N PHE A 30 0.06 -9.98 4.68
CA PHE A 30 -1.09 -9.19 4.27
C PHE A 30 -0.87 -7.71 4.60
N LEU A 31 -0.82 -6.89 3.57
CA LEU A 31 -0.40 -5.48 3.65
C LEU A 31 -1.58 -4.50 3.77
N ASP A 32 -2.78 -4.91 3.34
CA ASP A 32 -3.94 -4.01 3.37
C ASP A 32 -4.40 -3.75 4.81
N PRO A 33 -4.88 -2.53 5.11
CA PRO A 33 -5.29 -2.16 6.46
C PRO A 33 -6.51 -2.96 6.93
N LEU A 34 -6.53 -3.26 8.24
CA LEU A 34 -7.60 -3.97 8.94
C LEU A 34 -8.29 -3.08 9.98
N GLY A 35 -8.54 -1.81 9.64
CA GLY A 35 -9.30 -0.91 10.50
C GLY A 35 -10.78 -1.32 10.56
N LYS A 36 -11.32 -1.57 11.77
CA LYS A 36 -12.73 -2.00 11.96
C LYS A 36 -13.76 -1.04 11.38
N SER A 37 -13.46 0.24 11.34
CA SER A 37 -14.28 1.29 10.73
C SER A 37 -14.00 1.53 9.25
N GLY A 38 -12.96 0.89 8.70
CA GLY A 38 -12.57 1.07 7.30
C GLY A 38 -13.54 0.37 6.33
N PRO A 39 -13.71 0.92 5.12
CA PRO A 39 -14.65 0.40 4.12
C PRO A 39 -14.33 -1.04 3.69
N ASP A 40 -13.06 -1.39 3.64
CA ASP A 40 -12.58 -2.69 3.18
C ASP A 40 -12.39 -3.73 4.29
N PHE A 41 -12.70 -3.40 5.55
CA PHE A 41 -12.45 -4.29 6.69
C PHE A 41 -13.05 -5.69 6.50
N LYS A 42 -14.32 -5.77 6.10
CA LYS A 42 -15.01 -7.07 5.89
C LYS A 42 -14.36 -7.86 4.74
N LYS A 43 -14.10 -7.20 3.63
CA LYS A 43 -13.46 -7.79 2.44
C LYS A 43 -12.07 -8.33 2.79
N ASN A 44 -11.23 -7.50 3.40
CA ASN A 44 -9.86 -7.87 3.77
C ASN A 44 -9.83 -8.99 4.82
N THR A 45 -10.73 -8.94 5.80
CA THR A 45 -10.89 -10.04 6.78
C THR A 45 -11.25 -11.35 6.09
N SER A 46 -12.19 -11.34 5.14
CA SER A 46 -12.57 -12.55 4.38
C SER A 46 -11.40 -13.12 3.59
N ARG A 47 -10.67 -12.29 2.85
CA ARG A 47 -9.48 -12.70 2.08
C ARG A 47 -8.45 -13.43 2.93
N ILE A 48 -8.26 -12.99 4.18
CA ILE A 48 -7.35 -13.66 5.11
C ILE A 48 -7.96 -14.96 5.63
N THR A 49 -9.20 -14.92 6.12
CA THR A 49 -9.85 -16.07 6.79
C THR A 49 -10.10 -17.24 5.86
N ASP A 50 -10.42 -16.99 4.60
CA ASP A 50 -10.70 -18.01 3.58
C ASP A 50 -9.46 -18.86 3.26
N LYS A 51 -8.27 -18.33 3.48
CA LYS A 51 -6.99 -18.99 3.24
C LYS A 51 -6.36 -19.61 4.49
N HIS A 52 -6.81 -19.18 5.66
CA HIS A 52 -6.16 -19.48 6.94
C HIS A 52 -5.88 -20.98 7.18
N LYS A 53 -6.80 -21.88 6.82
CA LYS A 53 -6.64 -23.33 7.01
C LYS A 53 -5.46 -23.95 6.23
N PHE A 54 -4.97 -23.28 5.20
CA PHE A 54 -3.83 -23.71 4.39
C PHE A 54 -2.51 -23.10 4.83
N LEU A 55 -2.54 -22.12 5.73
CA LEU A 55 -1.36 -21.34 6.13
C LEU A 55 -0.87 -21.77 7.51
N ASP A 56 0.43 -21.83 7.68
CA ASP A 56 1.04 -22.05 9.00
C ASP A 56 1.05 -20.74 9.82
N THR A 57 1.14 -19.59 9.15
CA THR A 57 1.12 -18.27 9.80
C THR A 57 0.66 -17.15 8.87
N THR A 58 0.18 -16.07 9.47
CA THR A 58 -0.19 -14.83 8.78
C THR A 58 0.53 -13.65 9.43
N PHE A 59 1.28 -12.90 8.64
CA PHE A 59 1.88 -11.64 9.04
C PHE A 59 0.99 -10.49 8.58
N LEU A 60 0.78 -9.53 9.48
CA LEU A 60 -0.11 -8.38 9.28
C LEU A 60 0.62 -7.07 9.56
N THR A 61 0.36 -6.06 8.77
CA THR A 61 0.80 -4.68 9.06
C THR A 61 -0.18 -3.91 9.93
N SER A 62 -1.23 -4.56 10.38
CA SER A 62 -2.23 -4.07 11.34
C SER A 62 -2.20 -4.94 12.61
N ASP A 63 -2.84 -4.45 13.69
CA ASP A 63 -2.96 -5.20 14.93
C ASP A 63 -3.64 -6.57 14.71
N PRO A 64 -2.96 -7.70 14.99
CA PRO A 64 -3.52 -9.04 14.82
C PRO A 64 -4.78 -9.31 15.68
N THR A 65 -4.96 -8.59 16.78
CA THR A 65 -6.10 -8.78 17.68
C THR A 65 -7.44 -8.53 17.02
N VAL A 66 -7.48 -7.75 15.92
CA VAL A 66 -8.70 -7.54 15.13
C VAL A 66 -9.24 -8.83 14.52
N LEU A 67 -8.37 -9.85 14.33
CA LEU A 67 -8.68 -11.16 13.78
C LEU A 67 -8.75 -12.28 14.83
N SER A 68 -8.45 -12.00 16.09
CA SER A 68 -8.19 -12.96 17.18
C SER A 68 -9.26 -14.03 17.39
N LYS A 69 -10.51 -13.76 17.01
CA LYS A 69 -11.62 -14.75 17.07
C LYS A 69 -11.64 -15.73 15.89
N LYS A 70 -10.85 -15.47 14.84
CA LYS A 70 -10.91 -16.22 13.58
C LYS A 70 -9.59 -16.88 13.18
N ILE A 71 -8.47 -16.34 13.67
CA ILE A 71 -7.12 -16.75 13.27
C ILE A 71 -6.21 -16.81 14.50
N ASN A 72 -5.63 -17.97 14.76
CA ASN A 72 -4.79 -18.19 15.94
C ASN A 72 -3.31 -17.86 15.72
N ASN A 73 -2.80 -17.96 14.48
CA ASN A 73 -1.39 -17.80 14.15
C ASN A 73 -1.17 -16.54 13.31
N SER A 74 -1.52 -15.38 13.86
CA SER A 74 -1.28 -14.10 13.21
C SER A 74 -0.35 -13.22 14.05
N TYR A 75 0.59 -12.56 13.38
CA TYR A 75 1.62 -11.74 14.00
C TYR A 75 1.73 -10.40 13.30
N TYR A 76 1.98 -9.36 14.08
CA TYR A 76 2.31 -8.06 13.53
C TYR A 76 3.72 -8.05 12.96
N ILE A 77 3.86 -7.47 11.77
CA ILE A 77 5.14 -7.13 11.17
C ILE A 77 5.01 -5.75 10.50
N PRO A 78 5.91 -4.80 10.79
CA PRO A 78 5.87 -3.50 10.11
C PRO A 78 6.18 -3.66 8.62
N ASN A 79 5.79 -2.66 7.82
CA ASN A 79 6.31 -2.56 6.47
C ASN A 79 7.83 -2.46 6.50
N PRO A 80 8.54 -3.24 5.70
CA PRO A 80 9.98 -3.15 5.64
C PRO A 80 10.41 -1.85 4.97
N CYS A 81 11.55 -1.36 5.41
CA CYS A 81 12.29 -0.29 4.77
C CYS A 81 13.55 -0.91 4.16
N ASP A 82 13.86 -0.57 2.92
CA ASP A 82 15.08 -1.01 2.24
C ASP A 82 16.07 0.15 2.17
N GLU A 83 17.11 0.10 2.98
CA GLU A 83 18.14 1.13 3.08
C GLU A 83 18.85 1.37 1.74
N SER A 84 18.97 0.36 0.89
CA SER A 84 19.59 0.50 -0.43
C SER A 84 18.74 1.29 -1.41
N PHE A 85 17.42 1.30 -1.22
CA PHE A 85 16.45 1.97 -2.06
C PHE A 85 16.01 3.32 -1.46
N GLU A 86 15.83 3.37 -0.14
CA GLU A 86 15.32 4.54 0.57
C GLU A 86 16.46 5.45 1.02
N THR A 87 17.17 6.03 0.05
CA THR A 87 18.37 6.85 0.26
C THR A 87 18.08 8.35 0.42
N LEU A 88 16.82 8.74 0.49
CA LEU A 88 16.43 10.17 0.54
C LEU A 88 16.90 10.84 1.84
N LYS A 89 17.65 11.93 1.68
CA LYS A 89 18.19 12.73 2.79
C LYS A 89 18.00 14.22 2.51
N ASN A 90 16.76 14.69 2.64
CA ASN A 90 16.38 16.05 2.26
C ASN A 90 16.49 17.07 3.41
N TYR A 91 16.64 16.62 4.66
CA TYR A 91 16.52 17.45 5.86
C TYR A 91 17.49 18.65 5.95
N ASN A 92 18.53 18.68 5.10
CA ASN A 92 19.48 19.78 4.99
C ASN A 92 19.62 20.29 3.55
N LYS A 93 18.63 20.05 2.70
CA LYS A 93 18.67 20.42 1.28
C LYS A 93 17.65 21.53 1.00
N ASP A 94 18.07 22.54 0.25
CA ASP A 94 17.14 23.48 -0.34
C ASP A 94 16.37 22.78 -1.45
N CYS A 95 15.07 22.68 -1.28
CA CYS A 95 14.17 22.03 -2.22
C CYS A 95 13.45 23.07 -3.08
N GLU A 96 13.28 22.77 -4.38
CA GLU A 96 12.57 23.66 -5.30
C GLU A 96 11.05 23.63 -5.10
N LYS A 97 10.55 22.55 -4.46
CA LYS A 97 9.14 22.35 -4.18
C LYS A 97 8.90 22.26 -2.68
N ASP A 98 7.76 22.78 -2.25
CA ASP A 98 7.38 22.72 -0.85
C ASP A 98 6.70 21.40 -0.50
N VAL A 99 5.76 20.96 -1.34
CA VAL A 99 4.92 19.78 -1.06
C VAL A 99 4.85 18.86 -2.26
N PHE A 100 5.25 17.60 -2.06
CA PHE A 100 5.05 16.50 -3.01
C PHE A 100 3.78 15.73 -2.69
N PHE A 101 2.99 15.43 -3.71
CA PHE A 101 1.87 14.49 -3.62
C PHE A 101 1.80 13.63 -4.86
N ALA A 102 1.71 12.31 -4.68
CA ALA A 102 1.50 11.37 -5.76
C ALA A 102 0.43 10.35 -5.41
N MET A 103 -0.43 10.04 -6.35
CA MET A 103 -1.45 9.01 -6.21
C MET A 103 -1.54 8.14 -7.46
N SER A 104 -2.06 6.92 -7.29
CA SER A 104 -2.27 5.96 -8.38
C SER A 104 -3.75 5.79 -8.74
N HIS A 105 -4.60 6.71 -8.32
CA HIS A 105 -6.05 6.63 -8.55
C HIS A 105 -6.38 6.52 -10.04
N GLY A 106 -7.24 5.58 -10.38
CA GLY A 106 -7.68 5.36 -11.75
C GLY A 106 -6.60 4.83 -12.70
N VAL A 107 -5.39 4.59 -12.22
CA VAL A 107 -4.31 4.03 -13.03
C VAL A 107 -4.58 2.57 -13.36
N HIS A 108 -4.43 2.21 -14.63
CA HIS A 108 -4.47 0.84 -15.09
C HIS A 108 -3.26 0.57 -15.99
N ARG A 109 -2.46 -0.41 -15.65
CA ARG A 109 -1.20 -0.75 -16.35
C ARG A 109 -0.23 0.44 -16.47
N GLY A 110 -0.15 1.27 -15.42
CA GLY A 110 0.72 2.43 -15.37
C GLY A 110 0.19 3.69 -16.03
N GLU A 111 -1.02 3.66 -16.62
CA GLU A 111 -1.63 4.82 -17.28
C GLU A 111 -2.85 5.34 -16.51
N LEU A 112 -2.97 6.67 -16.45
CA LEU A 112 -4.11 7.35 -15.82
C LEU A 112 -5.37 7.13 -16.67
N LYS A 113 -6.45 6.66 -16.03
CA LYS A 113 -7.78 6.59 -16.64
C LYS A 113 -8.49 7.92 -16.51
N THR A 114 -8.93 8.47 -17.64
CA THR A 114 -9.76 9.68 -17.67
C THR A 114 -11.16 9.40 -17.12
N GLY A 115 -11.78 10.41 -16.48
CA GLY A 115 -13.19 10.41 -16.09
C GLY A 115 -13.53 9.75 -14.75
N LYS A 116 -12.55 9.35 -13.93
CA LYS A 116 -12.79 8.98 -12.53
C LYS A 116 -12.43 10.13 -11.62
N SER A 117 -13.34 10.51 -10.72
CA SER A 117 -13.06 11.42 -9.61
C SER A 117 -12.78 10.62 -8.34
N ASP A 118 -11.98 11.22 -7.46
CA ASP A 118 -11.62 10.68 -6.16
C ASP A 118 -11.67 11.83 -5.15
N ASP A 119 -12.15 11.58 -3.94
CA ASP A 119 -12.26 12.60 -2.90
C ASP A 119 -10.88 13.23 -2.56
N ARG A 120 -9.80 12.48 -2.76
CA ARG A 120 -8.43 12.98 -2.60
C ARG A 120 -8.10 14.08 -3.60
N GLU A 121 -8.56 13.97 -4.85
CA GLU A 121 -8.37 15.02 -5.86
C GLU A 121 -9.06 16.33 -5.44
N LEU A 122 -10.30 16.21 -4.96
CA LEU A 122 -11.04 17.36 -4.45
C LEU A 122 -10.30 18.03 -3.27
N PHE A 123 -9.82 17.22 -2.33
CA PHE A 123 -9.05 17.70 -1.19
C PHE A 123 -7.79 18.43 -1.63
N ILE A 124 -6.98 17.83 -2.49
CA ILE A 124 -5.72 18.40 -2.99
C ILE A 124 -5.98 19.70 -3.77
N ASN A 125 -6.97 19.72 -4.65
CA ASN A 125 -7.33 20.91 -5.42
C ASN A 125 -7.75 22.06 -4.49
N ASN A 126 -8.51 21.78 -3.43
CA ASN A 126 -8.88 22.76 -2.42
C ASN A 126 -7.65 23.26 -1.63
N LEU A 127 -6.73 22.34 -1.27
CA LEU A 127 -5.50 22.70 -0.56
C LEU A 127 -4.63 23.64 -1.40
N VAL A 128 -4.38 23.31 -2.66
CA VAL A 128 -3.63 24.14 -3.62
C VAL A 128 -4.30 25.50 -3.81
N SER A 129 -5.62 25.53 -3.98
CA SER A 129 -6.36 26.76 -4.21
C SER A 129 -6.25 27.77 -3.07
N LYS A 130 -6.16 27.27 -1.83
CA LYS A 130 -6.07 28.09 -0.60
C LYS A 130 -4.65 28.50 -0.23
N ASN A 131 -3.63 27.87 -0.80
CA ASN A 131 -2.22 28.08 -0.43
C ASN A 131 -1.38 28.47 -1.64
N LYS A 132 -1.66 29.64 -2.20
CA LYS A 132 -1.02 30.14 -3.45
C LYS A 132 0.48 30.42 -3.34
N ASN A 133 0.99 30.58 -2.13
CA ASN A 133 2.40 30.80 -1.85
C ASN A 133 3.20 29.50 -1.64
N ILE A 134 2.53 28.35 -1.70
CA ILE A 134 3.15 27.01 -1.57
C ILE A 134 3.30 26.40 -2.96
N ILE A 135 4.49 25.90 -3.26
CA ILE A 135 4.81 25.25 -4.53
C ILE A 135 4.57 23.77 -4.39
N PHE A 136 3.47 23.31 -5.00
CA PHE A 136 3.10 21.89 -5.02
C PHE A 136 3.69 21.18 -6.24
N ASP A 137 4.13 19.93 -6.03
CA ASP A 137 4.52 18.99 -7.07
C ASP A 137 3.56 17.78 -7.01
N ILE A 138 2.66 17.64 -7.99
CA ILE A 138 1.49 16.75 -7.91
C ILE A 138 1.46 15.80 -9.11
N TYR A 139 1.29 14.50 -8.82
CA TYR A 139 1.26 13.44 -9.82
C TYR A 139 0.05 12.50 -9.62
N GLY A 140 -0.43 11.93 -10.73
CA GLY A 140 -1.50 10.94 -10.75
C GLY A 140 -2.91 11.54 -10.65
N MET A 141 -3.06 12.85 -10.85
CA MET A 141 -4.34 13.57 -10.89
C MET A 141 -4.27 14.76 -11.86
N ASN A 142 -5.40 15.41 -12.13
CA ASN A 142 -5.49 16.60 -13.01
C ASN A 142 -4.82 16.39 -14.38
N ASN A 143 -4.94 15.20 -14.96
CA ASN A 143 -4.30 14.79 -16.22
C ASN A 143 -2.76 14.71 -16.17
N VAL A 144 -2.15 14.83 -15.00
CA VAL A 144 -0.72 14.57 -14.79
C VAL A 144 -0.53 13.09 -14.53
N GLN A 145 0.38 12.46 -15.27
CA GLN A 145 0.67 11.04 -15.11
C GLN A 145 1.26 10.74 -13.71
N PRO A 146 1.00 9.55 -13.15
CA PRO A 146 1.66 9.12 -11.92
C PRO A 146 3.15 8.84 -12.17
N VAL A 147 3.93 8.95 -11.12
CA VAL A 147 5.37 8.67 -11.12
C VAL A 147 5.68 7.41 -10.32
N TRP A 148 6.68 6.66 -10.74
CA TRP A 148 7.06 5.37 -10.17
C TRP A 148 8.58 5.18 -10.09
N GLY A 149 9.03 4.28 -9.22
CA GLY A 149 10.44 3.87 -9.15
C GLY A 149 11.40 5.03 -8.91
N SER A 150 12.47 5.11 -9.70
CA SER A 150 13.49 6.15 -9.58
C SER A 150 12.94 7.57 -9.82
N GLU A 151 12.01 7.72 -10.76
CA GLU A 151 11.39 9.01 -11.02
C GLU A 151 10.61 9.51 -9.80
N PHE A 152 9.87 8.63 -9.10
CA PHE A 152 9.20 8.98 -7.84
C PHE A 152 10.21 9.46 -6.79
N LEU A 153 11.34 8.76 -6.65
CA LEU A 153 12.39 9.14 -5.72
C LEU A 153 13.01 10.48 -6.08
N ASP A 154 13.29 10.74 -7.35
CA ASP A 154 13.84 12.01 -7.82
C ASP A 154 12.89 13.18 -7.52
N LYS A 155 11.60 13.01 -7.79
CA LYS A 155 10.59 14.05 -7.55
C LYS A 155 10.40 14.33 -6.06
N ILE A 156 10.22 13.30 -5.23
CA ILE A 156 10.05 13.50 -3.79
C ILE A 156 11.33 14.05 -3.14
N SER A 157 12.51 13.71 -3.67
CA SER A 157 13.79 14.22 -3.15
C SER A 157 13.97 15.71 -3.37
N ASN A 158 13.22 16.34 -4.27
CA ASN A 158 13.26 17.77 -4.56
C ASN A 158 12.13 18.56 -3.86
N SER A 159 11.47 17.95 -2.90
CA SER A 159 10.38 18.53 -2.13
C SER A 159 10.67 18.52 -0.64
N SER A 160 10.29 19.60 0.05
CA SER A 160 10.52 19.73 1.50
C SER A 160 9.61 18.82 2.34
N MET A 161 8.44 18.48 1.80
CA MET A 161 7.42 17.68 2.48
C MET A 161 6.73 16.70 1.52
N GLY A 162 6.50 15.48 1.97
CA GLY A 162 5.61 14.52 1.30
C GLY A 162 4.24 14.49 1.97
N LEU A 163 3.16 14.62 1.20
CA LEU A 163 1.78 14.45 1.67
C LEU A 163 1.26 13.08 1.27
N ASN A 164 0.70 12.35 2.22
CA ASN A 164 0.04 11.07 1.98
C ASN A 164 -1.43 11.13 2.43
N LEU A 165 -2.33 10.68 1.56
CA LEU A 165 -3.77 10.54 1.83
C LEU A 165 -4.19 9.08 1.58
N SER A 166 -4.79 8.48 2.58
CA SER A 166 -5.32 7.11 2.55
C SER A 166 -6.84 7.07 2.39
#